data_eb6835f929bda64bd025589c17debf65
#
_entry.id   eb6835f929bda64bd025589c17debf65
#
_cell.length_a   1.000
_cell.length_b   1.000
_cell.length_c   1.000
_cell.angle_alpha   90.00
_cell.angle_beta   90.00
_cell.angle_gamma   90.00
#
_symmetry.space_group_name_H-M   'P 1'
#
loop_
_entity.id
_entity.type
_entity.pdbx_description
1 polymer ?
#
loop_
_entity_poly.entity_id
_entity_poly.type
_entity_poly.pdbx_seq_one_letter_code
_entity_poly.pdbx_strand_id
1 'polypeptide(L)'
;MKNLTERDRGALQEYSIIDLNAKLNILDNLSTELKLGRQGHSKKEQDYKFKTFRECIDGGYNGWAKITQENWTDWTLEWLGNYNFKINEVHDFKIMAGYSYQEFNYEKLMANNRNFPSDAFMTNYLQGGDYEKVSGRLGMESQKTQEKTIAFLGRINYNWNDIFLFTGSLRHEGNSKFGVDHKWGTFPAASAAWRMSKLPVFENSGMVDDLKLRFSYGVTGRSGFDRYISLAKYSGYGEYYSDQFGWLQGYGPVSYTHLRAHETRHD
;
A
#
# COMPACT_ATOMS: atom_id res chain seq x y z
N MET A 1 26.69 -24.90 18.90
CA MET A 1 25.35 -24.70 19.49
C MET A 1 25.30 -23.68 20.65
N LYS A 2 26.31 -22.81 20.84
CA LYS A 2 26.33 -21.81 21.94
C LYS A 2 25.67 -20.45 21.60
N ASN A 3 25.30 -20.19 20.35
CA ASN A 3 24.89 -18.83 19.92
C ASN A 3 23.40 -18.47 20.05
N LEU A 4 22.53 -19.39 20.42
CA LEU A 4 21.08 -19.14 20.54
C LEU A 4 20.66 -18.52 21.88
N THR A 5 21.50 -18.58 22.89
CA THR A 5 21.25 -18.04 24.24
C THR A 5 21.84 -16.64 24.46
N GLU A 6 22.54 -16.10 23.46
CA GLU A 6 23.28 -14.85 23.57
C GLU A 6 22.57 -13.65 22.89
N ARG A 7 21.35 -13.89 22.42
CA ARG A 7 20.47 -12.87 21.81
C ARG A 7 19.03 -13.12 22.25
N ASP A 8 18.38 -12.09 22.75
CA ASP A 8 16.96 -12.06 23.03
C ASP A 8 16.25 -11.19 22.00
N ARG A 9 15.33 -11.78 21.24
CA ARG A 9 14.56 -11.09 20.22
C ARG A 9 13.09 -11.47 20.29
N GLY A 10 12.25 -10.47 20.46
CA GLY A 10 10.81 -10.63 20.49
C GLY A 10 10.09 -9.62 19.60
N ALA A 11 8.94 -9.99 19.07
CA ALA A 11 8.06 -9.08 18.36
C ALA A 11 6.62 -9.30 18.82
N LEU A 12 5.94 -8.20 19.16
CA LEU A 12 4.50 -8.16 19.37
C LEU A 12 3.87 -7.49 18.15
N GLN A 13 2.83 -8.13 17.61
CA GLN A 13 2.06 -7.59 16.48
C GLN A 13 0.59 -7.59 16.83
N GLU A 14 -0.07 -6.48 16.58
CA GLU A 14 -1.48 -6.27 16.82
C GLU A 14 -2.16 -5.82 15.53
N TYR A 15 -3.26 -6.47 15.18
CA TYR A 15 -4.07 -6.15 14.02
C TYR A 15 -5.46 -5.73 14.47
N SER A 16 -5.96 -4.67 13.88
CA SER A 16 -7.36 -4.23 14.05
C SER A 16 -8.00 -4.01 12.69
N ILE A 17 -9.19 -4.58 12.49
CA ILE A 17 -9.97 -4.41 11.26
C ILE A 17 -11.38 -4.02 11.69
N ILE A 18 -11.89 -2.94 11.12
CA ILE A 18 -13.25 -2.46 11.31
C ILE A 18 -13.82 -2.15 9.93
N ASP A 19 -14.88 -2.85 9.55
CA ASP A 19 -15.58 -2.65 8.29
C ASP A 19 -17.07 -2.39 8.57
N LEU A 20 -17.58 -1.30 8.00
CA LEU A 20 -18.99 -0.93 8.03
C LEU A 20 -19.51 -0.88 6.61
N ASN A 21 -20.61 -1.57 6.36
CA ASN A 21 -21.28 -1.57 5.06
C ASN A 21 -22.75 -1.22 5.26
N ALA A 22 -23.22 -0.19 4.54
CA ALA A 22 -24.61 0.23 4.53
C ALA A 22 -25.10 0.24 3.08
N LYS A 23 -26.13 -0.56 2.80
CA LYS A 23 -26.80 -0.60 1.49
C LYS A 23 -28.22 -0.12 1.63
N LEU A 24 -28.61 0.82 0.78
CA LEU A 24 -29.95 1.34 0.69
C LEU A 24 -30.52 1.06 -0.72
N ASN A 25 -31.64 0.35 -0.77
CA ASN A 25 -32.42 0.22 -2.00
C ASN A 25 -33.42 1.39 -2.03
N ILE A 26 -33.17 2.33 -2.96
CA ILE A 26 -33.98 3.54 -3.11
C ILE A 26 -35.26 3.21 -3.92
N LEU A 27 -35.06 2.38 -4.96
CA LEU A 27 -36.10 1.80 -5.81
C LEU A 27 -35.75 0.34 -6.06
N ASP A 28 -36.64 -0.43 -6.63
CA ASP A 28 -36.37 -1.84 -7.00
C ASP A 28 -35.17 -1.99 -7.92
N ASN A 29 -34.90 -0.98 -8.74
CA ASN A 29 -33.84 -0.95 -9.73
C ASN A 29 -32.70 0.03 -9.40
N LEU A 30 -32.77 0.77 -8.30
CA LEU A 30 -31.77 1.76 -7.88
C LEU A 30 -31.34 1.50 -6.44
N SER A 31 -30.06 1.24 -6.25
CA SER A 31 -29.47 1.09 -4.92
C SER A 31 -28.19 1.89 -4.77
N THR A 32 -27.89 2.27 -3.55
CA THR A 32 -26.63 2.87 -3.16
C THR A 32 -25.98 2.09 -2.03
N GLU A 33 -24.67 2.04 -2.00
CA GLU A 33 -23.88 1.32 -1.01
C GLU A 33 -22.73 2.21 -0.54
N LEU A 34 -22.60 2.33 0.79
CA LEU A 34 -21.50 3.02 1.43
C LEU A 34 -20.70 2.00 2.24
N LYS A 35 -19.40 1.92 1.98
CA LYS A 35 -18.45 1.09 2.71
C LYS A 35 -17.41 1.97 3.37
N LEU A 36 -17.18 1.75 4.65
CA LEU A 36 -16.15 2.39 5.45
C LEU A 36 -15.28 1.29 6.05
N GLY A 37 -13.98 1.35 5.81
CA GLY A 37 -13.02 0.40 6.33
C GLY A 37 -11.89 1.11 7.08
N ARG A 38 -11.43 0.49 8.16
CA ARG A 38 -10.20 0.86 8.84
C ARG A 38 -9.41 -0.40 9.17
N GLN A 39 -8.19 -0.46 8.66
CA GLN A 39 -7.23 -1.49 9.04
C GLN A 39 -6.09 -0.83 9.80
N GLY A 40 -5.71 -1.42 10.93
CA GLY A 40 -4.58 -1.00 11.73
C GLY A 40 -3.65 -2.18 11.99
N HIS A 41 -2.35 -1.94 11.88
CA HIS A 41 -1.32 -2.90 12.25
C HIS A 41 -0.24 -2.17 13.06
N SER A 42 0.01 -2.64 14.27
CA SER A 42 1.09 -2.17 15.14
C SER A 42 2.08 -3.30 15.35
N LYS A 43 3.37 -3.00 15.21
CA LYS A 43 4.46 -3.92 15.48
C LYS A 43 5.46 -3.28 16.41
N LYS A 44 5.73 -3.94 17.55
CA LYS A 44 6.82 -3.59 18.44
C LYS A 44 7.83 -4.73 18.43
N GLU A 45 9.05 -4.45 18.00
CA GLU A 45 10.17 -5.40 17.98
C GLU A 45 11.23 -4.95 19.00
N GLN A 46 11.71 -5.89 19.80
CA GLN A 46 12.79 -5.71 20.75
C GLN A 46 13.88 -6.71 20.41
N ASP A 47 15.12 -6.28 20.41
CA ASP A 47 16.28 -7.08 20.05
C ASP A 47 17.45 -6.71 20.97
N TYR A 48 17.91 -7.66 21.78
CA TYR A 48 19.04 -7.49 22.67
C TYR A 48 20.11 -8.53 22.36
N LYS A 49 21.35 -8.10 22.20
CA LYS A 49 22.54 -8.94 22.06
C LYS A 49 23.38 -8.81 23.32
N PHE A 50 23.59 -9.91 23.99
CA PHE A 50 24.41 -9.95 25.20
C PHE A 50 25.88 -9.64 24.91
N LYS A 51 26.64 -9.22 25.92
CA LYS A 51 28.08 -8.92 25.78
C LYS A 51 28.92 -10.10 25.26
N THR A 52 28.43 -11.33 25.42
CA THR A 52 29.05 -12.57 24.93
C THR A 52 28.67 -12.88 23.47
N PHE A 53 27.74 -12.14 22.87
CA PHE A 53 27.39 -12.31 21.48
C PHE A 53 28.55 -11.89 20.59
N ARG A 54 28.86 -12.71 19.58
CA ARG A 54 30.05 -12.55 18.76
C ARG A 54 30.23 -11.15 18.17
N GLU A 55 29.17 -10.55 17.69
CA GLU A 55 29.21 -9.18 17.14
C GLU A 55 29.61 -8.14 18.22
N CYS A 56 29.17 -8.33 19.46
CA CYS A 56 29.57 -7.45 20.56
C CYS A 56 31.04 -7.62 20.91
N ILE A 57 31.54 -8.86 20.93
CA ILE A 57 32.95 -9.19 21.17
C ILE A 57 33.84 -8.61 20.07
N ASP A 58 33.50 -8.89 18.79
CA ASP A 58 34.26 -8.42 17.63
C ASP A 58 34.24 -6.87 17.54
N GLY A 59 33.12 -6.25 17.96
CA GLY A 59 32.95 -4.80 17.97
C GLY A 59 33.50 -4.09 19.22
N GLY A 60 33.98 -4.83 20.22
CA GLY A 60 34.58 -4.29 21.44
C GLY A 60 33.63 -3.53 22.38
N TYR A 61 32.34 -3.92 22.42
CA TYR A 61 31.34 -3.28 23.27
C TYR A 61 30.50 -4.27 24.10
N ASN A 62 29.99 -3.79 25.23
CA ASN A 62 29.20 -4.59 26.16
C ASN A 62 27.67 -4.48 25.81
N GLY A 63 27.16 -5.49 25.12
CA GLY A 63 25.73 -5.56 24.77
C GLY A 63 25.28 -4.55 23.73
N TRP A 64 24.19 -4.87 23.05
CA TRP A 64 23.53 -4.01 22.07
C TRP A 64 22.01 -4.20 22.19
N ALA A 65 21.27 -3.12 22.23
CA ALA A 65 19.83 -3.10 22.34
C ALA A 65 19.19 -2.27 21.23
N LYS A 66 18.06 -2.76 20.69
CA LYS A 66 17.24 -2.06 19.71
C LYS A 66 15.77 -2.24 20.01
N ILE A 67 15.03 -1.15 19.95
CA ILE A 67 13.57 -1.16 19.92
C ILE A 67 13.12 -0.52 18.62
N THR A 68 12.19 -1.19 17.93
CA THR A 68 11.53 -0.65 16.74
C THR A 68 10.03 -0.71 16.97
N GLN A 69 9.35 0.40 16.75
CA GLN A 69 7.90 0.49 16.73
C GLN A 69 7.45 0.97 15.35
N GLU A 70 6.56 0.22 14.76
CA GLU A 70 5.99 0.51 13.44
C GLU A 70 4.47 0.46 13.53
N ASN A 71 3.81 1.45 12.96
CA ASN A 71 2.36 1.54 12.91
C ASN A 71 1.91 1.79 11.47
N TRP A 72 0.97 0.98 11.01
CA TRP A 72 0.30 1.15 9.73
C TRP A 72 -1.18 1.38 9.97
N THR A 73 -1.76 2.33 9.27
CA THR A 73 -3.20 2.56 9.28
C THR A 73 -3.67 2.80 7.86
N ASP A 74 -4.68 2.07 7.44
CA ASP A 74 -5.36 2.20 6.16
C ASP A 74 -6.83 2.55 6.41
N TRP A 75 -7.30 3.67 5.84
CA TRP A 75 -8.68 4.10 5.84
C TRP A 75 -9.23 3.99 4.43
N THR A 76 -10.37 3.38 4.29
CA THR A 76 -11.07 3.24 3.03
C THR A 76 -12.50 3.77 3.13
N LEU A 77 -12.94 4.48 2.10
CA LEU A 77 -14.32 4.86 1.88
C LEU A 77 -14.65 4.52 0.43
N GLU A 78 -15.72 3.76 0.23
CA GLU A 78 -16.30 3.53 -1.10
C GLU A 78 -17.77 3.90 -1.06
N TRP A 79 -18.19 4.68 -2.04
CA TRP A 79 -19.58 5.00 -2.28
C TRP A 79 -19.96 4.60 -3.69
N LEU A 80 -20.91 3.68 -3.82
CA LEU A 80 -21.33 3.09 -5.09
C LEU A 80 -22.82 3.32 -5.30
N GLY A 81 -23.20 3.71 -6.49
CA GLY A 81 -24.57 3.74 -6.98
C GLY A 81 -24.77 2.70 -8.07
N ASN A 82 -25.83 1.93 -8.01
CA ASN A 82 -26.17 0.90 -8.98
C ASN A 82 -27.58 1.13 -9.53
N TYR A 83 -27.72 1.12 -10.84
CA TYR A 83 -28.97 1.24 -11.53
C TYR A 83 -29.11 0.13 -12.57
N ASN A 84 -30.20 -0.64 -12.48
CA ASN A 84 -30.47 -1.76 -13.36
C ASN A 84 -31.80 -1.52 -14.08
N PHE A 85 -31.87 -1.71 -15.38
CA PHE A 85 -33.10 -1.60 -16.13
C PHE A 85 -33.11 -2.51 -17.35
N LYS A 86 -34.30 -2.88 -17.78
CA LYS A 86 -34.51 -3.66 -18.99
C LYS A 86 -35.39 -2.90 -19.97
N ILE A 87 -35.09 -3.08 -21.25
CA ILE A 87 -35.90 -2.56 -22.35
C ILE A 87 -36.35 -3.77 -23.20
N ASN A 88 -37.67 -3.90 -23.36
CA ASN A 88 -38.29 -4.97 -24.17
C ASN A 88 -37.83 -6.39 -23.76
N GLU A 89 -37.57 -6.64 -22.46
CA GLU A 89 -37.17 -7.93 -21.91
C GLU A 89 -35.85 -8.50 -22.50
N VAL A 90 -35.37 -7.96 -23.63
CA VAL A 90 -34.24 -8.44 -24.42
C VAL A 90 -32.95 -7.69 -24.07
N HIS A 91 -33.06 -6.43 -23.66
CA HIS A 91 -31.93 -5.56 -23.37
C HIS A 91 -31.81 -5.33 -21.86
N ASP A 92 -30.83 -5.94 -21.22
CA ASP A 92 -30.57 -5.76 -19.77
C ASP A 92 -29.34 -4.88 -19.57
N PHE A 93 -29.53 -3.77 -18.86
CA PHE A 93 -28.49 -2.81 -18.52
C PHE A 93 -28.25 -2.78 -17.02
N LYS A 94 -26.98 -2.84 -16.62
CA LYS A 94 -26.53 -2.61 -15.24
C LYS A 94 -25.45 -1.54 -15.26
N ILE A 95 -25.77 -0.40 -14.68
CA ILE A 95 -24.89 0.76 -14.59
C ILE A 95 -24.43 0.91 -13.14
N MET A 96 -23.15 1.11 -12.95
CA MET A 96 -22.55 1.44 -11.68
C MET A 96 -21.72 2.72 -11.82
N ALA A 97 -21.90 3.63 -10.89
CA ALA A 97 -21.00 4.77 -10.71
C ALA A 97 -20.53 4.81 -9.26
N GLY A 98 -19.32 5.26 -9.01
CA GLY A 98 -18.79 5.27 -7.67
C GLY A 98 -17.63 6.22 -7.45
N TYR A 99 -17.37 6.43 -6.17
CA TYR A 99 -16.26 7.18 -5.64
C TYR A 99 -15.54 6.32 -4.62
N SER A 100 -14.22 6.33 -4.64
CA SER A 100 -13.41 5.71 -3.60
C SER A 100 -12.33 6.67 -3.09
N TYR A 101 -12.10 6.62 -1.79
CA TYR A 101 -11.01 7.30 -1.10
C TYR A 101 -10.25 6.28 -0.27
N GLN A 102 -8.93 6.31 -0.35
CA GLN A 102 -8.05 5.53 0.50
C GLN A 102 -6.95 6.41 1.06
N GLU A 103 -6.66 6.26 2.35
CA GLU A 103 -5.57 6.95 3.02
C GLU A 103 -4.74 5.94 3.81
N PHE A 104 -3.50 5.79 3.40
CA PHE A 104 -2.51 4.95 4.07
C PHE A 104 -1.53 5.81 4.83
N ASN A 105 -1.33 5.49 6.11
CA ASN A 105 -0.34 6.12 6.99
C ASN A 105 0.63 5.05 7.52
N TYR A 106 1.91 5.37 7.52
CA TYR A 106 2.96 4.58 8.11
C TYR A 106 3.85 5.45 8.99
N GLU A 107 4.08 4.99 10.22
CA GLU A 107 4.97 5.62 11.16
C GLU A 107 5.95 4.58 11.71
N LYS A 108 7.22 4.94 11.80
CA LYS A 108 8.29 4.15 12.39
C LYS A 108 9.07 5.00 13.37
N LEU A 109 9.34 4.42 14.54
CA LEU A 109 10.31 4.91 15.49
C LEU A 109 11.26 3.77 15.84
N MET A 110 12.54 4.01 15.76
CA MET A 110 13.59 3.08 16.13
C MET A 110 14.60 3.78 17.01
N ALA A 111 14.98 3.11 18.10
CA ALA A 111 16.08 3.53 18.95
C ALA A 111 17.00 2.33 19.23
N ASN A 112 18.30 2.56 19.20
CA ASN A 112 19.29 1.58 19.57
C ASN A 112 20.41 2.22 20.38
N ASN A 113 21.02 1.42 21.22
CA ASN A 113 22.23 1.81 21.93
C ASN A 113 23.10 0.57 22.22
N ARG A 114 24.32 0.77 22.65
CA ARG A 114 25.28 -0.29 22.97
C ARG A 114 26.20 0.12 24.12
N ASN A 115 27.00 -0.85 24.55
CA ASN A 115 27.98 -0.66 25.62
C ASN A 115 27.33 -0.39 26.99
N PHE A 116 26.45 -1.32 27.39
CA PHE A 116 25.70 -1.22 28.63
C PHE A 116 26.59 -1.66 29.84
N PRO A 117 26.38 -1.07 31.03
CA PRO A 117 27.08 -1.48 32.24
C PRO A 117 26.69 -2.90 32.68
N SER A 118 25.51 -3.38 32.30
CA SER A 118 24.97 -4.69 32.67
C SER A 118 23.96 -5.18 31.62
N ASP A 119 23.95 -6.49 31.35
CA ASP A 119 22.96 -7.16 30.51
C ASP A 119 21.58 -7.32 31.24
N ALA A 120 21.46 -6.99 32.50
CA ALA A 120 20.27 -7.27 33.32
C ALA A 120 19.02 -6.50 32.85
N PHE A 121 19.21 -5.33 32.27
CA PHE A 121 18.09 -4.47 31.81
C PHE A 121 17.66 -4.73 30.40
N MET A 122 18.48 -5.41 29.59
CA MET A 122 18.24 -5.69 28.16
C MET A 122 17.76 -4.43 27.40
N THR A 123 16.58 -4.50 26.78
CA THR A 123 15.99 -3.37 26.04
C THR A 123 15.28 -2.34 26.92
N ASN A 124 15.15 -2.60 28.24
CA ASN A 124 14.34 -1.74 29.11
C ASN A 124 15.08 -0.50 29.63
N TYR A 125 16.35 -0.33 29.28
CA TYR A 125 17.18 0.80 29.77
C TYR A 125 18.13 1.27 28.63
N LEU A 126 17.58 1.74 27.52
CA LEU A 126 18.38 2.17 26.36
C LEU A 126 19.33 3.33 26.68
N GLN A 127 18.92 4.27 27.54
CA GLN A 127 19.74 5.42 27.95
C GLN A 127 20.98 5.03 28.75
N GLY A 128 21.07 3.80 29.28
CA GLY A 128 22.21 3.30 30.02
C GLY A 128 23.42 2.94 29.16
N GLY A 129 23.29 2.89 27.85
CA GLY A 129 24.41 2.71 26.95
C GLY A 129 25.14 4.01 26.68
N ASP A 130 26.35 3.91 26.11
CA ASP A 130 27.21 5.06 25.81
C ASP A 130 27.60 5.22 24.33
N TYR A 131 26.90 4.52 23.44
CA TYR A 131 27.22 4.56 21.99
C TYR A 131 27.24 5.98 21.41
N GLU A 132 26.29 6.80 21.83
CA GLU A 132 26.21 8.19 21.40
C GLU A 132 27.42 9.00 21.86
N LYS A 133 27.86 8.78 23.11
CA LYS A 133 29.02 9.45 23.66
C LYS A 133 30.32 9.10 22.92
N VAL A 134 30.42 7.84 22.46
CA VAL A 134 31.62 7.31 21.81
C VAL A 134 31.62 7.61 20.31
N SER A 135 30.46 7.50 19.63
CA SER A 135 30.37 7.61 18.18
C SER A 135 29.98 9.00 17.68
N GLY A 136 29.46 9.86 18.57
CA GLY A 136 28.88 11.15 18.18
C GLY A 136 27.62 11.04 17.31
N ARG A 137 27.01 9.87 17.26
CA ARG A 137 25.82 9.60 16.41
C ARG A 137 24.64 9.18 17.26
N LEU A 138 23.47 9.72 16.93
CA LEU A 138 22.21 9.29 17.53
C LEU A 138 21.84 7.89 17.02
N GLY A 139 21.62 6.95 17.95
CA GLY A 139 21.06 5.64 17.65
C GLY A 139 19.55 5.67 17.45
N MET A 140 19.01 6.69 16.78
CA MET A 140 17.57 6.91 16.60
C MET A 140 17.21 7.17 15.14
N GLU A 141 16.06 6.66 14.73
CA GLU A 141 15.50 6.86 13.41
C GLU A 141 13.98 7.05 13.55
N SER A 142 13.43 8.04 12.88
CA SER A 142 11.99 8.20 12.76
C SER A 142 11.61 8.40 11.29
N GLN A 143 10.48 7.82 10.91
CA GLN A 143 9.93 7.94 9.57
C GLN A 143 8.41 8.08 9.66
N LYS A 144 7.87 8.99 8.88
CA LYS A 144 6.43 9.13 8.68
C LYS A 144 6.13 9.26 7.21
N THR A 145 5.23 8.42 6.70
CA THR A 145 4.78 8.49 5.31
C THR A 145 3.27 8.41 5.23
N GLN A 146 2.70 9.17 4.30
CA GLN A 146 1.28 9.20 4.01
C GLN A 146 1.06 9.07 2.51
N GLU A 147 0.02 8.36 2.14
CA GLU A 147 -0.43 8.21 0.77
C GLU A 147 -1.94 8.33 0.71
N LYS A 148 -2.44 9.11 -0.25
CA LYS A 148 -3.86 9.30 -0.49
C LYS A 148 -4.18 8.97 -1.92
N THR A 149 -5.24 8.19 -2.10
CA THR A 149 -5.76 7.80 -3.41
C THR A 149 -7.24 8.17 -3.48
N ILE A 150 -7.63 8.80 -4.57
CA ILE A 150 -9.03 9.12 -4.88
C ILE A 150 -9.33 8.51 -6.23
N ALA A 151 -10.47 7.85 -6.38
CA ALA A 151 -10.87 7.34 -7.69
C ALA A 151 -12.37 7.54 -7.93
N PHE A 152 -12.68 7.85 -9.18
CA PHE A 152 -14.02 7.82 -9.75
C PHE A 152 -14.15 6.58 -10.62
N LEU A 153 -15.24 5.86 -10.46
CA LEU A 153 -15.50 4.56 -11.06
C LEU A 153 -16.78 4.65 -11.87
N GLY A 154 -16.74 4.12 -13.08
CA GLY A 154 -17.93 3.92 -13.90
C GLY A 154 -17.90 2.55 -14.57
N ARG A 155 -19.01 1.85 -14.59
CA ARG A 155 -19.15 0.58 -15.28
C ARG A 155 -20.54 0.46 -15.88
N ILE A 156 -20.60 -0.03 -17.11
CA ILE A 156 -21.82 -0.43 -17.77
C ILE A 156 -21.71 -1.88 -18.20
N ASN A 157 -22.68 -2.69 -17.81
CA ASN A 157 -22.85 -4.02 -18.34
C ASN A 157 -24.13 -4.03 -19.17
N TYR A 158 -24.03 -4.52 -20.38
CA TYR A 158 -25.12 -4.68 -21.30
C TYR A 158 -25.23 -6.14 -21.72
N ASN A 159 -26.42 -6.70 -21.57
CA ASN A 159 -26.74 -8.04 -21.98
C ASN A 159 -27.87 -7.98 -23.03
N TRP A 160 -27.61 -8.52 -24.21
CA TRP A 160 -28.57 -8.65 -25.28
C TRP A 160 -29.02 -10.11 -25.39
N ASN A 161 -30.25 -10.36 -25.01
CA ASN A 161 -30.94 -11.66 -25.13
C ASN A 161 -30.11 -12.86 -24.59
N ASP A 162 -29.28 -12.65 -23.60
CA ASP A 162 -28.32 -13.65 -23.09
C ASP A 162 -27.34 -14.23 -24.15
N ILE A 163 -27.31 -13.68 -25.35
CA ILE A 163 -26.43 -14.09 -26.44
C ILE A 163 -25.17 -13.24 -26.46
N PHE A 164 -25.31 -11.92 -26.41
CA PHE A 164 -24.18 -11.00 -26.40
C PHE A 164 -24.11 -10.23 -25.11
N LEU A 165 -22.92 -10.22 -24.50
CA LEU A 165 -22.66 -9.49 -23.27
C LEU A 165 -21.51 -8.53 -23.51
N PHE A 166 -21.71 -7.26 -23.15
CA PHE A 166 -20.70 -6.22 -23.23
C PHE A 166 -20.50 -5.59 -21.87
N THR A 167 -19.25 -5.32 -21.52
CA THR A 167 -18.89 -4.56 -20.32
C THR A 167 -17.92 -3.46 -20.70
N GLY A 168 -18.24 -2.23 -20.34
CA GLY A 168 -17.32 -1.10 -20.38
C GLY A 168 -17.06 -0.61 -18.96
N SER A 169 -15.84 -0.26 -18.63
CA SER A 169 -15.51 0.37 -17.35
C SER A 169 -14.45 1.44 -17.53
N LEU A 170 -14.54 2.45 -16.69
CA LEU A 170 -13.60 3.55 -16.60
C LEU A 170 -13.25 3.80 -15.15
N ARG A 171 -11.96 3.86 -14.85
CA ARG A 171 -11.43 4.32 -13.56
C ARG A 171 -10.57 5.55 -13.80
N HIS A 172 -10.93 6.63 -13.15
CA HIS A 172 -10.14 7.86 -13.12
C HIS A 172 -9.60 8.04 -11.72
N GLU A 173 -8.29 7.89 -11.54
CA GLU A 173 -7.65 7.80 -10.23
C GLU A 173 -6.56 8.83 -10.07
N GLY A 174 -6.56 9.50 -8.92
CA GLY A 174 -5.49 10.39 -8.48
C GLY A 174 -4.78 9.82 -7.26
N ASN A 175 -3.44 9.84 -7.27
CA ASN A 175 -2.62 9.36 -6.17
C ASN A 175 -1.58 10.41 -5.77
N SER A 176 -1.43 10.64 -4.46
CA SER A 176 -0.52 11.63 -3.89
C SER A 176 0.97 11.32 -4.08
N LYS A 177 1.33 10.10 -4.47
CA LYS A 177 2.72 9.71 -4.78
C LYS A 177 3.29 10.43 -6.00
N PHE A 178 2.42 10.76 -6.95
CA PHE A 178 2.83 11.38 -8.21
C PHE A 178 3.06 12.88 -8.07
N GLY A 179 3.91 13.42 -8.94
CA GLY A 179 4.18 14.86 -9.03
C GLY A 179 2.93 15.68 -9.34
N VAL A 180 2.99 17.00 -9.12
CA VAL A 180 1.84 17.92 -9.19
C VAL A 180 1.06 17.77 -10.50
N ASP A 181 1.75 17.64 -11.63
CA ASP A 181 1.13 17.61 -12.97
C ASP A 181 0.75 16.20 -13.46
N HIS A 182 1.05 15.15 -12.69
CA HIS A 182 0.87 13.75 -13.10
C HIS A 182 0.16 12.89 -12.05
N LYS A 183 -0.65 13.52 -11.20
CA LYS A 183 -1.35 12.81 -10.11
C LYS A 183 -2.47 11.91 -10.59
N TRP A 184 -3.05 12.20 -11.76
CA TRP A 184 -4.23 11.55 -12.27
C TRP A 184 -3.92 10.61 -13.43
N GLY A 185 -4.52 9.43 -13.40
CA GLY A 185 -4.51 8.45 -14.47
C GLY A 185 -5.93 7.99 -14.82
N THR A 186 -6.13 7.66 -16.08
CA THR A 186 -7.41 7.15 -16.58
C THR A 186 -7.22 5.76 -17.16
N PHE A 187 -7.99 4.81 -16.65
CA PHE A 187 -7.85 3.39 -16.93
C PHE A 187 -9.15 2.84 -17.51
N PRO A 188 -9.33 2.89 -18.85
CA PRO A 188 -10.47 2.28 -19.52
C PRO A 188 -10.28 0.77 -19.65
N ALA A 189 -11.39 0.03 -19.58
CA ALA A 189 -11.42 -1.38 -19.95
C ALA A 189 -12.75 -1.73 -20.61
N ALA A 190 -12.70 -2.65 -21.56
CA ALA A 190 -13.86 -3.15 -22.28
C ALA A 190 -13.79 -4.67 -22.45
N SER A 191 -14.93 -5.33 -22.43
CA SER A 191 -15.02 -6.75 -22.77
C SER A 191 -16.31 -7.03 -23.54
N ALA A 192 -16.22 -8.01 -24.44
CA ALA A 192 -17.34 -8.55 -25.16
C ALA A 192 -17.37 -10.06 -25.02
N ALA A 193 -18.54 -10.64 -24.87
CA ALA A 193 -18.70 -12.08 -24.83
C ALA A 193 -19.89 -12.49 -25.71
N TRP A 194 -19.70 -13.60 -26.41
CA TRP A 194 -20.71 -14.21 -27.26
C TRP A 194 -20.98 -15.62 -26.74
N ARG A 195 -22.24 -15.84 -26.31
CA ARG A 195 -22.70 -17.13 -25.84
C ARG A 195 -23.28 -17.90 -27.02
N MET A 196 -22.43 -18.64 -27.69
CA MET A 196 -22.76 -19.40 -28.90
C MET A 196 -23.75 -20.54 -28.61
N SER A 197 -23.74 -21.09 -27.40
CA SER A 197 -24.65 -22.17 -26.95
C SER A 197 -26.15 -21.77 -27.03
N LYS A 198 -26.44 -20.46 -27.02
CA LYS A 198 -27.80 -19.92 -27.19
C LYS A 198 -28.27 -19.80 -28.64
N LEU A 199 -27.43 -20.16 -29.61
CA LEU A 199 -27.84 -20.21 -31.00
C LEU A 199 -28.65 -21.49 -31.26
N PRO A 200 -29.72 -21.43 -32.09
CA PRO A 200 -30.60 -22.58 -32.33
C PRO A 200 -29.87 -23.87 -32.81
N VAL A 201 -28.73 -23.69 -33.50
CA VAL A 201 -27.90 -24.82 -33.98
C VAL A 201 -27.27 -25.61 -32.82
N PHE A 202 -26.89 -24.95 -31.72
CA PHE A 202 -26.25 -25.61 -30.57
C PHE A 202 -27.27 -25.97 -29.49
N GLU A 203 -28.30 -25.14 -29.28
CA GLU A 203 -29.34 -25.35 -28.26
C GLU A 203 -30.09 -26.69 -28.48
N ASN A 204 -30.28 -27.09 -29.75
CA ASN A 204 -30.96 -28.34 -30.12
C ASN A 204 -30.01 -29.55 -30.31
N SER A 205 -28.69 -29.35 -30.23
CA SER A 205 -27.73 -30.42 -30.53
C SER A 205 -27.51 -31.42 -29.42
N GLY A 206 -27.83 -31.07 -28.17
CA GLY A 206 -27.56 -31.89 -26.95
C GLY A 206 -26.08 -32.23 -26.71
N MET A 207 -25.17 -31.71 -27.55
CA MET A 207 -23.72 -31.99 -27.46
C MET A 207 -22.93 -30.92 -26.72
N VAL A 208 -23.48 -29.71 -26.57
CA VAL A 208 -22.77 -28.56 -25.97
C VAL A 208 -23.68 -27.87 -24.95
N ASP A 209 -23.37 -27.96 -23.68
CA ASP A 209 -24.14 -27.33 -22.61
C ASP A 209 -23.90 -25.82 -22.51
N ASP A 210 -22.66 -25.37 -22.59
CA ASP A 210 -22.29 -23.94 -22.62
C ASP A 210 -21.04 -23.71 -23.50
N LEU A 211 -21.19 -22.85 -24.51
CA LEU A 211 -20.10 -22.42 -25.38
C LEU A 211 -20.10 -20.89 -25.44
N LYS A 212 -19.05 -20.28 -24.84
CA LYS A 212 -18.91 -18.84 -24.72
C LYS A 212 -17.53 -18.38 -25.17
N LEU A 213 -17.51 -17.49 -26.15
CA LEU A 213 -16.30 -16.79 -26.58
C LEU A 213 -16.23 -15.43 -25.87
N ARG A 214 -15.05 -15.06 -25.35
CA ARG A 214 -14.85 -13.79 -24.64
C ARG A 214 -13.59 -13.10 -25.14
N PHE A 215 -13.69 -11.79 -25.35
CA PHE A 215 -12.59 -10.88 -25.61
C PHE A 215 -12.59 -9.77 -24.56
N SER A 216 -11.40 -9.37 -24.10
CA SER A 216 -11.27 -8.26 -23.15
C SER A 216 -9.98 -7.49 -23.45
N TYR A 217 -10.08 -6.17 -23.28
CA TYR A 217 -8.97 -5.24 -23.36
C TYR A 217 -9.06 -4.24 -22.23
N GLY A 218 -7.93 -3.85 -21.65
CA GLY A 218 -7.90 -2.86 -20.59
C GLY A 218 -6.53 -2.22 -20.42
N VAL A 219 -6.55 -0.99 -19.95
CA VAL A 219 -5.36 -0.23 -19.57
C VAL A 219 -5.25 -0.25 -18.07
N THR A 220 -4.07 -0.58 -17.55
CA THR A 220 -3.76 -0.58 -16.11
C THR A 220 -2.57 0.31 -15.83
N GLY A 221 -2.58 0.95 -14.66
CA GLY A 221 -1.46 1.74 -14.16
C GLY A 221 -0.68 1.00 -13.08
N ARG A 222 0.58 1.35 -12.90
CA ARG A 222 1.42 0.86 -11.81
C ARG A 222 1.90 2.02 -10.93
N SER A 223 1.70 1.90 -9.63
CA SER A 223 2.18 2.85 -8.61
C SER A 223 3.21 2.25 -7.65
N GLY A 224 3.93 1.20 -8.08
CA GLY A 224 4.86 0.42 -7.26
C GLY A 224 6.24 1.08 -7.02
N PHE A 225 6.28 2.39 -6.74
CA PHE A 225 7.48 3.14 -6.39
C PHE A 225 7.32 3.80 -5.01
N ASP A 226 8.43 4.24 -4.44
CA ASP A 226 8.47 4.83 -3.10
C ASP A 226 7.68 6.13 -3.01
N ARG A 227 7.14 6.40 -1.81
CA ARG A 227 6.43 7.64 -1.51
C ARG A 227 7.39 8.82 -1.50
N TYR A 228 6.87 10.00 -1.86
CA TYR A 228 7.65 11.26 -1.89
C TYR A 228 8.84 11.28 -2.86
N ILE A 229 8.89 10.36 -3.82
CA ILE A 229 9.97 10.33 -4.81
C ILE A 229 9.88 11.51 -5.79
N SER A 230 8.67 12.08 -5.95
CA SER A 230 8.44 13.29 -6.75
C SER A 230 8.85 14.60 -6.04
N LEU A 231 9.20 14.54 -4.75
CA LEU A 231 9.65 15.70 -3.99
C LEU A 231 11.17 15.79 -4.00
N ALA A 232 11.70 17.01 -4.01
CA ALA A 232 13.12 17.24 -3.78
C ALA A 232 13.48 16.76 -2.37
N LYS A 233 14.32 15.73 -2.29
CA LYS A 233 14.84 15.21 -1.02
C LYS A 233 16.27 15.71 -0.83
N TYR A 234 16.58 16.06 0.40
CA TYR A 234 17.95 16.38 0.80
C TYR A 234 18.49 15.25 1.66
N SER A 235 19.70 14.83 1.41
CA SER A 235 20.41 13.89 2.29
C SER A 235 21.70 14.49 2.76
N GLY A 236 22.21 14.02 3.89
CA GLY A 236 23.53 14.38 4.38
C GLY A 236 24.58 13.96 3.35
N TYR A 237 25.33 14.92 2.85
CA TYR A 237 26.37 14.71 1.84
C TYR A 237 27.66 15.39 2.29
N GLY A 238 28.61 14.57 2.72
CA GLY A 238 29.91 15.03 3.16
C GLY A 238 29.89 15.86 4.45
N GLU A 239 31.08 16.13 4.95
CA GLU A 239 31.29 17.02 6.09
C GLU A 239 32.15 18.19 5.60
N TYR A 240 31.86 19.39 6.07
CA TYR A 240 32.68 20.56 5.83
C TYR A 240 33.06 21.22 7.16
N TYR A 241 34.25 21.80 7.18
CA TYR A 241 34.77 22.50 8.36
C TYR A 241 34.35 23.98 8.32
N SER A 242 33.79 24.47 9.41
CA SER A 242 33.51 25.87 9.63
C SER A 242 34.37 26.40 10.79
N ASP A 243 35.06 27.51 10.60
CA ASP A 243 35.91 28.13 11.64
C ASP A 243 35.09 28.51 12.88
N GLN A 244 33.79 28.75 12.74
CA GLN A 244 32.90 29.14 13.83
C GLN A 244 32.26 27.95 14.56
N PHE A 245 31.97 26.86 13.84
CA PHE A 245 31.15 25.75 14.35
C PHE A 245 31.85 24.39 14.26
N GLY A 246 33.08 24.32 13.77
CA GLY A 246 33.82 23.06 13.55
C GLY A 246 33.27 22.26 12.36
N TRP A 247 33.35 20.95 12.45
CA TRP A 247 32.85 20.04 11.40
C TRP A 247 31.32 20.02 11.35
N LEU A 248 30.76 20.38 10.22
CA LEU A 248 29.32 20.42 9.94
C LEU A 248 28.99 19.46 8.82
N GLN A 249 27.83 18.82 8.94
CA GLN A 249 27.31 17.96 7.87
C GLN A 249 26.69 18.81 6.75
N GLY A 250 27.17 18.63 5.53
CA GLY A 250 26.56 19.20 4.34
C GLY A 250 25.26 18.46 3.96
N TYR A 251 24.29 19.18 3.43
CA TYR A 251 23.06 18.60 2.88
C TYR A 251 22.96 18.94 1.40
N GLY A 252 22.82 17.93 0.57
CA GLY A 252 22.65 18.07 -0.88
C GLY A 252 21.36 17.44 -1.38
N PRO A 253 20.82 17.92 -2.51
CA PRO A 253 19.63 17.35 -3.12
C PRO A 253 19.95 15.94 -3.64
N VAL A 254 19.02 15.01 -3.35
CA VAL A 254 19.03 13.68 -3.98
C VAL A 254 18.31 13.82 -5.30
N SER A 255 19.01 13.64 -6.42
CA SER A 255 18.42 13.69 -7.75
C SER A 255 17.63 12.42 -8.03
N TYR A 256 16.31 12.57 -8.18
CA TYR A 256 15.46 11.53 -8.76
C TYR A 256 14.99 11.98 -10.13
N THR A 257 15.17 11.13 -11.13
CA THR A 257 14.62 11.33 -12.47
C THR A 257 13.08 11.36 -12.40
N HIS A 258 12.44 12.21 -13.21
CA HIS A 258 10.99 12.34 -13.29
C HIS A 258 10.32 10.98 -13.54
N LEU A 259 9.57 10.50 -12.54
CA LEU A 259 8.71 9.33 -12.69
C LEU A 259 7.37 9.78 -13.28
N ARG A 260 7.10 9.40 -14.50
CA ARG A 260 5.77 9.42 -15.10
C ARG A 260 5.02 8.16 -14.69
N ALA A 261 3.70 8.26 -14.54
CA ALA A 261 2.86 7.07 -14.52
C ALA A 261 3.10 6.31 -15.84
N HIS A 262 3.73 5.14 -15.78
CA HIS A 262 3.90 4.30 -16.95
C HIS A 262 2.60 3.54 -17.20
N GLU A 263 1.93 3.90 -18.29
CA GLU A 263 0.92 3.04 -18.88
C GLU A 263 1.64 1.81 -19.45
N THR A 264 1.45 0.66 -18.81
CA THR A 264 1.88 -0.61 -19.40
C THR A 264 0.77 -1.08 -20.34
N ARG A 265 1.01 -0.93 -21.64
CA ARG A 265 0.18 -1.51 -22.68
C ARG A 265 0.58 -2.98 -22.77
N HIS A 266 -0.30 -3.89 -22.46
CA HIS A 266 -0.17 -5.30 -22.82
C HIS A 266 -0.97 -5.53 -24.09
N ASP A 267 -0.26 -5.87 -25.13
CA ASP A 267 -0.82 -6.35 -26.41
C ASP A 267 -1.37 -7.77 -26.26
#